data_e95e5a612b8fc7a12f9d3b8de6c057cd
#
_entry.id   e95e5a612b8fc7a12f9d3b8de6c057cd
#
_cell.length_a   1.000
_cell.length_b   1.000
_cell.length_c   1.000
_cell.angle_alpha   90.00
_cell.angle_beta   90.00
_cell.angle_gamma   90.00
#
_symmetry.space_group_name_H-M   'P 1'
#
loop_
_entity.id
_entity.type
_entity.pdbx_description
1 polymer ?
#
loop_
_entity_poly.entity_id
_entity_poly.type
_entity_poly.pdbx_seq_one_letter_code
_entity_poly.pdbx_strand_id
1 'polypeptide(L)'
;MKILKVADSSDSFHKPMPVFDIPFKILINGKSQLSGKTTIVLNLLLNPDFKYDKEFKGENMYIVSDNKLDNKLKLLADYKEIPEENLMTYDESVLTELYSDLEEKFLEEKAEKKIQNRIILFDDCGYSGNLKNKQSGIISKLICNGRHLNLSQIYTSQKFSQISTTLRTNITGAILFNTSAKELDLISQDFNYLKSSKAFVNMFRDITGNTPRDFLVVNFTNNNSLFMDSEFETIDTKKYDS
;
A
#
# COMPACT_ATOMS: atom_id res chain seq x y z
N MET A 1 17.48 28.92 -16.23
CA MET A 1 18.20 27.67 -15.92
C MET A 1 17.31 26.51 -16.40
N LYS A 2 17.79 25.63 -17.28
CA LYS A 2 17.02 24.44 -17.75
C LYS A 2 17.50 23.24 -16.95
N ILE A 3 16.55 22.57 -16.25
CA ILE A 3 16.83 21.31 -15.57
C ILE A 3 16.94 20.21 -16.64
N LEU A 4 18.03 19.46 -16.62
CA LEU A 4 18.17 18.29 -17.49
C LEU A 4 17.21 17.19 -17.01
N LYS A 5 16.37 16.69 -17.92
CA LYS A 5 15.58 15.50 -17.68
C LYS A 5 16.51 14.28 -17.79
N VAL A 6 16.74 13.62 -16.68
CA VAL A 6 17.43 12.32 -16.64
C VAL A 6 16.35 11.26 -16.48
N ALA A 7 16.28 10.31 -17.42
CA ALA A 7 15.34 9.20 -17.31
C ALA A 7 15.72 8.31 -16.10
N ASP A 8 14.77 8.01 -15.23
CA ASP A 8 14.93 6.99 -14.19
C ASP A 8 14.81 5.61 -14.86
N SER A 9 15.61 4.66 -14.43
CA SER A 9 15.52 3.28 -14.91
C SER A 9 14.15 2.64 -14.59
N SER A 10 13.45 3.14 -13.59
CA SER A 10 12.09 2.71 -13.22
C SER A 10 11.00 3.24 -14.16
N ASP A 11 11.26 4.28 -14.94
CA ASP A 11 10.28 4.82 -15.88
C ASP A 11 9.87 3.80 -16.98
N SER A 12 10.73 2.82 -17.23
CA SER A 12 10.51 1.80 -18.27
C SER A 12 9.43 0.76 -17.92
N PHE A 13 9.07 0.62 -16.64
CA PHE A 13 8.06 -0.34 -16.17
C PHE A 13 6.94 0.29 -15.34
N HIS A 14 6.95 1.63 -15.22
CA HIS A 14 5.85 2.36 -14.62
C HIS A 14 4.58 2.18 -15.45
N LYS A 15 3.50 1.72 -14.81
CA LYS A 15 2.22 1.48 -15.47
C LYS A 15 1.10 2.26 -14.80
N PRO A 16 0.46 3.22 -15.52
CA PRO A 16 -0.72 3.91 -15.02
C PRO A 16 -1.89 2.95 -14.80
N MET A 17 -2.55 3.08 -13.65
CA MET A 17 -3.67 2.24 -13.23
C MET A 17 -4.82 3.12 -12.71
N PRO A 18 -6.07 2.58 -12.58
CA PRO A 18 -7.23 3.38 -12.20
C PRO A 18 -7.10 4.08 -10.84
N VAL A 19 -6.44 3.46 -9.86
CA VAL A 19 -6.30 4.02 -8.50
C VAL A 19 -4.85 4.33 -8.19
N PHE A 20 -3.96 3.33 -8.17
CA PHE A 20 -2.55 3.50 -7.83
C PHE A 20 -1.68 2.94 -8.95
N ASP A 21 -0.78 3.73 -9.48
CA ASP A 21 0.12 3.32 -10.55
C ASP A 21 1.13 2.27 -10.08
N ILE A 22 1.40 1.26 -10.93
CA ILE A 22 2.40 0.22 -10.65
C ILE A 22 3.81 0.75 -10.98
N PRO A 23 4.81 0.52 -10.10
CA PRO A 23 4.75 -0.10 -8.78
C PRO A 23 4.28 0.88 -7.70
N PHE A 24 3.28 0.48 -6.92
CA PHE A 24 2.75 1.28 -5.82
C PHE A 24 3.27 0.82 -4.46
N LYS A 25 3.16 1.71 -3.47
CA LYS A 25 3.35 1.41 -2.04
C LYS A 25 2.18 2.01 -1.28
N ILE A 26 1.26 1.18 -0.81
CA ILE A 26 0.04 1.66 -0.16
C ILE A 26 -0.09 1.16 1.28
N LEU A 27 -0.63 2.04 2.12
CA LEU A 27 -1.01 1.73 3.48
C LEU A 27 -2.53 1.60 3.59
N ILE A 28 -3.03 0.50 4.13
CA ILE A 28 -4.45 0.31 4.46
C ILE A 28 -4.57 0.30 5.98
N ASN A 29 -5.12 1.38 6.55
CA ASN A 29 -5.21 1.53 8.00
C ASN A 29 -6.66 1.56 8.48
N GLY A 30 -6.97 0.73 9.48
CA GLY A 30 -8.30 0.68 10.07
C GLY A 30 -8.40 -0.31 11.21
N LYS A 31 -9.35 -0.10 12.12
CA LYS A 31 -9.58 -0.97 13.29
C LYS A 31 -9.81 -2.43 12.90
N SER A 32 -9.44 -3.35 13.77
CA SER A 32 -9.70 -4.79 13.59
C SER A 32 -11.20 -5.08 13.47
N GLN A 33 -11.54 -6.13 12.74
CA GLN A 33 -12.87 -6.75 12.57
C GLN A 33 -13.95 -5.92 11.85
N LEU A 34 -13.97 -4.59 11.97
CA LEU A 34 -15.07 -3.76 11.45
C LEU A 34 -14.75 -3.05 10.12
N SER A 35 -13.50 -2.67 9.92
CA SER A 35 -13.12 -1.81 8.79
C SER A 35 -13.11 -2.51 7.43
N GLY A 36 -12.78 -3.79 7.36
CA GLY A 36 -12.72 -4.52 6.08
C GLY A 36 -11.38 -4.38 5.33
N LYS A 37 -10.26 -4.11 6.01
CA LYS A 37 -8.91 -3.99 5.39
C LYS A 37 -8.59 -5.12 4.41
N THR A 38 -8.67 -6.38 4.88
CA THR A 38 -8.40 -7.54 4.02
C THR A 38 -9.42 -7.67 2.89
N THR A 39 -10.67 -7.22 3.09
CA THR A 39 -11.68 -7.19 2.03
C THR A 39 -11.30 -6.22 0.92
N ILE A 40 -10.81 -5.01 1.26
CA ILE A 40 -10.38 -4.06 0.23
C ILE A 40 -9.12 -4.52 -0.49
N VAL A 41 -8.19 -5.23 0.19
CA VAL A 41 -7.06 -5.89 -0.46
C VAL A 41 -7.54 -6.88 -1.53
N LEU A 42 -8.50 -7.75 -1.17
CA LEU A 42 -9.07 -8.70 -2.12
C LEU A 42 -9.73 -8.00 -3.30
N ASN A 43 -10.54 -6.97 -3.04
CA ASN A 43 -11.18 -6.21 -4.11
C ASN A 43 -10.15 -5.59 -5.05
N LEU A 44 -9.12 -4.92 -4.52
CA LEU A 44 -8.06 -4.35 -5.35
C LEU A 44 -7.40 -5.41 -6.25
N LEU A 45 -7.11 -6.60 -5.71
CA LEU A 45 -6.31 -7.61 -6.42
C LEU A 45 -7.14 -8.61 -7.25
N LEU A 46 -8.44 -8.74 -7.01
CA LEU A 46 -9.30 -9.74 -7.64
C LEU A 46 -10.43 -9.14 -8.47
N ASN A 47 -10.94 -7.94 -8.11
CA ASN A 47 -12.04 -7.33 -8.85
C ASN A 47 -11.53 -6.73 -10.17
N PRO A 48 -12.06 -7.16 -11.34
CA PRO A 48 -11.64 -6.67 -12.66
C PRO A 48 -11.80 -5.16 -12.87
N ASP A 49 -12.69 -4.50 -12.14
CA ASP A 49 -12.92 -3.05 -12.26
C ASP A 49 -11.67 -2.24 -11.88
N PHE A 50 -10.85 -2.75 -10.96
CA PHE A 50 -9.57 -2.13 -10.58
C PHE A 50 -8.43 -2.46 -11.56
N LYS A 51 -8.60 -3.46 -12.43
CA LYS A 51 -7.62 -3.91 -13.44
C LYS A 51 -6.31 -4.48 -12.91
N TYR A 52 -6.19 -4.71 -11.58
CA TYR A 52 -4.99 -5.35 -11.01
C TYR A 52 -5.06 -6.89 -11.07
N ASP A 53 -6.23 -7.44 -11.35
CA ASP A 53 -6.48 -8.88 -11.39
C ASP A 53 -5.55 -9.63 -12.36
N LYS A 54 -5.12 -8.98 -13.45
CA LYS A 54 -4.20 -9.54 -14.47
C LYS A 54 -2.76 -9.08 -14.34
N GLU A 55 -2.48 -8.12 -13.44
CA GLU A 55 -1.15 -7.53 -13.35
C GLU A 55 -0.18 -8.35 -12.52
N PHE A 56 -0.68 -9.07 -11.55
CA PHE A 56 0.14 -9.87 -10.64
C PHE A 56 -0.20 -11.36 -10.81
N LYS A 57 0.77 -12.15 -11.29
CA LYS A 57 0.68 -13.60 -11.32
C LYS A 57 0.99 -14.16 -9.93
N GLY A 58 0.38 -15.28 -9.55
CA GLY A 58 0.57 -15.88 -8.23
C GLY A 58 2.03 -16.15 -7.87
N GLU A 59 2.84 -16.63 -8.83
CA GLU A 59 4.28 -16.83 -8.66
C GLU A 59 5.05 -15.55 -8.24
N ASN A 60 4.51 -14.36 -8.53
CA ASN A 60 5.07 -13.05 -8.24
C ASN A 60 4.34 -12.32 -7.11
N MET A 61 3.50 -13.04 -6.37
CA MET A 61 2.77 -12.51 -5.20
C MET A 61 3.32 -13.14 -3.93
N TYR A 62 3.58 -12.29 -2.93
CA TYR A 62 4.14 -12.68 -1.63
C TYR A 62 3.22 -12.18 -0.53
N ILE A 63 2.89 -13.03 0.45
CA ILE A 63 2.06 -12.67 1.60
C ILE A 63 2.86 -12.90 2.88
N VAL A 64 3.03 -11.84 3.65
CA VAL A 64 3.66 -11.86 4.98
C VAL A 64 2.56 -11.59 6.01
N SER A 65 2.21 -12.58 6.82
CA SER A 65 1.17 -12.46 7.82
C SER A 65 1.46 -13.35 9.03
N ASP A 66 1.28 -12.81 10.23
CA ASP A 66 1.35 -13.60 11.46
C ASP A 66 0.10 -14.47 11.64
N ASN A 67 -0.97 -14.20 10.90
CA ASN A 67 -2.23 -14.96 10.94
C ASN A 67 -2.42 -15.85 9.69
N LYS A 68 -1.73 -16.99 9.66
CA LYS A 68 -1.84 -17.98 8.58
C LYS A 68 -3.24 -18.58 8.40
N LEU A 69 -4.14 -18.38 9.36
CA LEU A 69 -5.50 -18.94 9.34
C LEU A 69 -6.57 -17.98 8.81
N ASP A 70 -6.19 -16.78 8.36
CA ASP A 70 -7.15 -15.84 7.79
C ASP A 70 -7.75 -16.41 6.49
N ASN A 71 -9.05 -16.66 6.51
CA ASN A 71 -9.77 -17.28 5.38
C ASN A 71 -9.75 -16.41 4.11
N LYS A 72 -9.64 -15.09 4.25
CA LYS A 72 -9.58 -14.18 3.11
C LYS A 72 -8.22 -14.23 2.42
N LEU A 73 -7.15 -14.33 3.21
CA LEU A 73 -5.80 -14.51 2.65
C LEU A 73 -5.67 -15.86 1.97
N LYS A 74 -6.27 -16.92 2.52
CA LYS A 74 -6.34 -18.23 1.86
C LYS A 74 -7.11 -18.14 0.54
N LEU A 75 -8.26 -17.47 0.53
CA LEU A 75 -9.04 -17.27 -0.70
C LEU A 75 -8.21 -16.51 -1.77
N LEU A 76 -7.42 -15.51 -1.38
CA LEU A 76 -6.50 -14.81 -2.29
C LEU A 76 -5.43 -15.76 -2.84
N ALA A 77 -4.82 -16.55 -1.94
CA ALA A 77 -3.76 -17.49 -2.30
C ALA A 77 -4.28 -18.57 -3.27
N ASP A 78 -5.44 -19.16 -2.96
CA ASP A 78 -6.08 -20.18 -3.79
C ASP A 78 -6.49 -19.64 -5.16
N TYR A 79 -7.12 -18.44 -5.20
CA TYR A 79 -7.59 -17.84 -6.45
C TYR A 79 -6.44 -17.45 -7.39
N LYS A 80 -5.34 -16.96 -6.80
CA LYS A 80 -4.16 -16.52 -7.54
C LYS A 80 -3.12 -17.63 -7.75
N GLU A 81 -3.37 -18.82 -7.21
CA GLU A 81 -2.42 -19.94 -7.24
C GLU A 81 -1.05 -19.52 -6.69
N ILE A 82 -1.04 -18.81 -5.53
CA ILE A 82 0.19 -18.34 -4.90
C ILE A 82 0.94 -19.56 -4.33
N PRO A 83 2.22 -19.76 -4.68
CA PRO A 83 3.02 -20.85 -4.12
C PRO A 83 3.10 -20.81 -2.60
N GLU A 84 3.11 -21.96 -1.94
CA GLU A 84 3.12 -22.05 -0.46
C GLU A 84 4.36 -21.39 0.14
N GLU A 85 5.51 -21.45 -0.51
CA GLU A 85 6.75 -20.79 -0.12
C GLU A 85 6.63 -19.25 -0.12
N ASN A 86 5.70 -18.69 -0.86
CA ASN A 86 5.41 -17.25 -0.89
C ASN A 86 4.46 -16.82 0.23
N LEU A 87 3.92 -17.77 1.03
CA LEU A 87 3.07 -17.52 2.19
C LEU A 87 3.89 -17.65 3.47
N MET A 88 4.37 -16.54 4.00
CA MET A 88 5.35 -16.51 5.08
C MET A 88 4.86 -15.75 6.31
N THR A 89 5.42 -16.07 7.47
CA THR A 89 5.35 -15.22 8.67
C THR A 89 6.46 -14.19 8.60
N TYR A 90 6.31 -13.10 9.38
CA TYR A 90 7.36 -12.11 9.45
C TYR A 90 8.63 -12.70 10.07
N ASP A 91 9.70 -12.75 9.30
CA ASP A 91 11.05 -13.09 9.74
C ASP A 91 12.04 -12.23 8.95
N GLU A 92 12.96 -11.54 9.65
CA GLU A 92 13.89 -10.60 9.03
C GLU A 92 14.91 -11.29 8.13
N SER A 93 15.31 -12.54 8.46
CA SER A 93 16.26 -13.32 7.65
C SER A 93 15.58 -13.81 6.36
N VAL A 94 14.36 -14.36 6.47
CA VAL A 94 13.56 -14.81 5.32
C VAL A 94 13.27 -13.67 4.36
N LEU A 95 12.89 -12.50 4.88
CA LEU A 95 12.65 -11.31 4.05
C LEU A 95 13.92 -10.75 3.41
N THR A 96 15.07 -10.93 4.06
CA THR A 96 16.37 -10.53 3.49
C THR A 96 16.78 -11.46 2.34
N GLU A 97 16.56 -12.76 2.48
CA GLU A 97 16.76 -13.74 1.41
C GLU A 97 15.82 -13.44 0.25
N LEU A 98 14.52 -13.29 0.52
CA LEU A 98 13.53 -12.91 -0.50
C LEU A 98 13.96 -11.64 -1.27
N TYR A 99 14.44 -10.61 -0.56
CA TYR A 99 14.87 -9.38 -1.21
C TYR A 99 16.05 -9.64 -2.16
N SER A 100 17.01 -10.46 -1.78
CA SER A 100 18.16 -10.82 -2.62
C SER A 100 17.72 -11.62 -3.85
N ASP A 101 16.80 -12.57 -3.69
CA ASP A 101 16.23 -13.34 -4.81
C ASP A 101 15.45 -12.43 -5.78
N LEU A 102 14.74 -11.44 -5.25
CA LEU A 102 14.03 -10.46 -6.09
C LEU A 102 15.00 -9.55 -6.87
N GLU A 103 16.15 -9.18 -6.28
CA GLU A 103 17.20 -8.42 -6.98
C GLU A 103 17.78 -9.25 -8.13
N GLU A 104 18.09 -10.54 -7.89
CA GLU A 104 18.64 -11.44 -8.91
C GLU A 104 17.65 -11.64 -10.06
N LYS A 105 16.40 -12.07 -9.76
CA LYS A 105 15.32 -12.25 -10.75
C LYS A 105 15.08 -10.96 -11.56
N PHE A 106 15.08 -9.80 -10.93
CA PHE A 106 14.90 -8.53 -11.64
C PHE A 106 16.03 -8.25 -12.63
N LEU A 107 17.29 -8.54 -12.25
CA LEU A 107 18.45 -8.34 -13.13
C LEU A 107 18.39 -9.27 -14.37
N GLU A 108 18.00 -10.51 -14.20
CA GLU A 108 17.80 -11.48 -15.30
C GLU A 108 16.70 -11.02 -16.24
N GLU A 109 15.52 -10.68 -15.72
CA GLU A 109 14.38 -10.19 -16.50
C GLU A 109 14.68 -8.89 -17.24
N LYS A 110 15.46 -7.99 -16.62
CA LYS A 110 15.92 -6.76 -17.24
C LYS A 110 16.85 -7.03 -18.42
N ALA A 111 17.74 -8.02 -18.30
CA ALA A 111 18.61 -8.44 -19.39
C ALA A 111 17.80 -9.03 -20.56
N GLU A 112 16.73 -9.79 -20.25
CA GLU A 112 15.81 -10.35 -21.24
C GLU A 112 14.75 -9.35 -21.75
N LYS A 113 14.65 -8.17 -21.18
CA LYS A 113 13.60 -7.16 -21.45
C LYS A 113 12.17 -7.67 -21.17
N LYS A 114 12.01 -8.52 -20.14
CA LYS A 114 10.74 -9.15 -19.73
C LYS A 114 10.41 -8.91 -18.26
N ILE A 115 10.59 -7.66 -17.78
CA ILE A 115 10.34 -7.30 -16.38
C ILE A 115 8.90 -7.66 -15.98
N GLN A 116 8.75 -8.41 -14.90
CA GLN A 116 7.45 -8.83 -14.36
C GLN A 116 7.00 -7.89 -13.24
N ASN A 117 5.67 -7.70 -13.12
CA ASN A 117 5.07 -7.03 -11.96
C ASN A 117 5.08 -7.97 -10.75
N ARG A 118 5.52 -7.46 -9.61
CA ARG A 118 5.56 -8.18 -8.33
C ARG A 118 4.80 -7.43 -7.27
N ILE A 119 4.26 -8.17 -6.31
CA ILE A 119 3.59 -7.55 -5.16
C ILE A 119 3.89 -8.32 -3.87
N ILE A 120 4.11 -7.57 -2.78
CA ILE A 120 4.20 -8.12 -1.43
C ILE A 120 3.13 -7.47 -0.54
N LEU A 121 2.36 -8.31 0.15
CA LEU A 121 1.36 -7.92 1.12
C LEU A 121 1.89 -8.19 2.53
N PHE A 122 2.01 -7.15 3.35
CA PHE A 122 2.25 -7.24 4.79
C PHE A 122 0.91 -7.08 5.51
N ASP A 123 0.30 -8.20 5.90
CA ASP A 123 -1.00 -8.19 6.57
C ASP A 123 -0.85 -8.20 8.08
N ASP A 124 -1.33 -7.12 8.71
CA ASP A 124 -1.40 -6.89 10.16
C ASP A 124 -0.08 -7.05 10.93
N CYS A 125 1.07 -6.95 10.24
CA CYS A 125 2.41 -7.07 10.83
C CYS A 125 2.77 -5.92 11.80
N GLY A 126 1.89 -4.92 11.96
CA GLY A 126 2.07 -3.81 12.91
C GLY A 126 1.95 -4.23 14.38
N TYR A 127 1.25 -5.34 14.68
CA TYR A 127 1.01 -5.80 16.05
C TYR A 127 2.31 -6.26 16.75
N SER A 128 3.17 -6.94 16.04
CA SER A 128 4.47 -7.42 16.56
C SER A 128 5.53 -6.32 16.68
N GLY A 129 5.21 -5.06 16.32
CA GLY A 129 6.17 -3.96 16.32
C GLY A 129 7.14 -3.98 15.13
N ASN A 130 7.02 -4.94 14.23
CA ASN A 130 7.91 -5.15 13.09
C ASN A 130 7.91 -3.97 12.10
N LEU A 131 6.77 -3.25 11.99
CA LEU A 131 6.66 -2.06 11.13
C LEU A 131 7.06 -0.76 11.85
N LYS A 132 7.41 -0.80 13.15
CA LYS A 132 7.52 0.40 13.96
C LYS A 132 8.92 1.03 14.06
N ASN A 133 10.02 0.29 14.05
CA ASN A 133 11.23 0.83 14.68
C ASN A 133 12.61 0.52 14.11
N LYS A 134 12.75 0.04 12.88
CA LYS A 134 14.12 -0.16 12.38
C LYS A 134 14.38 0.72 11.17
N GLN A 135 15.08 1.83 11.37
CA GLN A 135 15.55 2.69 10.26
C GLN A 135 16.51 1.95 9.31
N SER A 136 17.06 0.81 9.72
CA SER A 136 18.03 0.02 8.97
C SER A 136 17.61 -1.42 8.69
N GLY A 137 16.36 -1.81 8.99
CA GLY A 137 15.87 -3.17 8.77
C GLY A 137 15.42 -3.43 7.33
N ILE A 138 15.14 -4.72 7.03
CA ILE A 138 14.67 -5.16 5.70
C ILE A 138 13.43 -4.42 5.23
N ILE A 139 12.49 -4.07 6.12
CA ILE A 139 11.30 -3.29 5.77
C ILE A 139 11.69 -1.91 5.22
N SER A 140 12.66 -1.23 5.83
CA SER A 140 13.15 0.05 5.33
C SER A 140 13.82 -0.10 3.95
N LYS A 141 14.55 -1.19 3.72
CA LYS A 141 15.15 -1.51 2.42
C LYS A 141 14.06 -1.75 1.36
N LEU A 142 13.04 -2.56 1.68
CA LEU A 142 11.91 -2.84 0.80
C LEU A 142 11.13 -1.56 0.45
N ILE A 143 10.76 -0.75 1.45
CA ILE A 143 9.96 0.46 1.20
C ILE A 143 10.71 1.52 0.39
N CYS A 144 12.01 1.67 0.62
CA CYS A 144 12.82 2.65 -0.11
C CYS A 144 13.18 2.19 -1.53
N ASN A 145 13.56 0.93 -1.69
CA ASN A 145 14.17 0.42 -2.93
C ASN A 145 13.26 -0.48 -3.76
N GLY A 146 12.16 -1.01 -3.21
CA GLY A 146 11.31 -1.98 -3.90
C GLY A 146 10.81 -1.52 -5.27
N ARG A 147 10.59 -0.21 -5.45
CA ARG A 147 10.20 0.33 -6.76
C ARG A 147 11.21 0.02 -7.86
N HIS A 148 12.50 -0.04 -7.54
CA HIS A 148 13.56 -0.34 -8.51
C HIS A 148 13.57 -1.81 -8.94
N LEU A 149 12.83 -2.67 -8.24
CA LEU A 149 12.63 -4.10 -8.53
C LEU A 149 11.24 -4.36 -9.16
N ASN A 150 10.52 -3.31 -9.56
CA ASN A 150 9.11 -3.38 -9.98
C ASN A 150 8.21 -4.11 -8.95
N LEU A 151 8.47 -3.86 -7.65
CA LEU A 151 7.77 -4.47 -6.53
C LEU A 151 6.74 -3.50 -5.95
N SER A 152 5.47 -3.79 -6.17
CA SER A 152 4.36 -3.14 -5.46
C SER A 152 4.25 -3.66 -4.03
N GLN A 153 3.78 -2.82 -3.09
CA GLN A 153 3.75 -3.17 -1.68
C GLN A 153 2.43 -2.70 -1.06
N ILE A 154 1.77 -3.60 -0.31
CA ILE A 154 0.58 -3.29 0.49
C ILE A 154 0.93 -3.55 1.95
N TYR A 155 0.65 -2.58 2.81
CA TYR A 155 0.80 -2.70 4.25
C TYR A 155 -0.57 -2.51 4.91
N THR A 156 -1.05 -3.50 5.67
CA THR A 156 -2.24 -3.31 6.49
C THR A 156 -1.87 -3.09 7.95
N SER A 157 -2.59 -2.22 8.64
CA SER A 157 -2.37 -1.94 10.06
C SER A 157 -3.65 -1.55 10.77
N GLN A 158 -3.73 -1.87 12.06
CA GLN A 158 -4.86 -1.50 12.93
C GLN A 158 -4.73 -0.08 13.50
N LYS A 159 -3.49 0.41 13.69
CA LYS A 159 -3.20 1.74 14.21
C LYS A 159 -2.14 2.42 13.36
N PHE A 160 -2.39 3.66 12.99
CA PHE A 160 -1.44 4.47 12.23
C PHE A 160 -0.13 4.71 13.01
N SER A 161 -0.23 4.87 14.33
CA SER A 161 0.91 5.02 15.24
C SER A 161 1.84 3.79 15.33
N GLN A 162 1.42 2.63 14.81
CA GLN A 162 2.26 1.42 14.70
C GLN A 162 3.16 1.42 13.47
N ILE A 163 2.94 2.36 12.55
CA ILE A 163 3.69 2.48 11.30
C ILE A 163 4.88 3.41 11.49
N SER A 164 6.07 2.98 11.06
CA SER A 164 7.27 3.82 11.13
C SER A 164 7.15 5.08 10.27
N THR A 165 7.85 6.14 10.66
CA THR A 165 7.92 7.36 9.87
C THR A 165 8.49 7.09 8.48
N THR A 166 9.52 6.24 8.37
CA THR A 166 10.10 5.84 7.08
C THR A 166 9.04 5.25 6.15
N LEU A 167 8.18 4.36 6.66
CA LEU A 167 7.10 3.79 5.86
C LEU A 167 6.09 4.87 5.45
N ARG A 168 5.59 5.66 6.42
CA ARG A 168 4.59 6.71 6.18
C ARG A 168 5.03 7.77 5.15
N THR A 169 6.30 8.12 5.13
CA THR A 169 6.86 9.13 4.20
C THR A 169 7.21 8.56 2.81
N ASN A 170 7.25 7.24 2.64
CA ASN A 170 7.62 6.60 1.38
C ASN A 170 6.45 5.91 0.65
N ILE A 171 5.24 5.90 1.22
CA ILE A 171 4.07 5.35 0.52
C ILE A 171 3.64 6.27 -0.62
N THR A 172 3.04 5.68 -1.64
CA THR A 172 2.47 6.37 -2.80
C THR A 172 0.97 6.59 -2.68
N GLY A 173 0.34 5.97 -1.67
CA GLY A 173 -1.06 6.17 -1.36
C GLY A 173 -1.49 5.51 -0.06
N ALA A 174 -2.70 5.83 0.40
CA ALA A 174 -3.28 5.25 1.59
C ALA A 174 -4.80 5.04 1.45
N ILE A 175 -5.32 4.02 2.12
CA ILE A 175 -6.76 3.78 2.32
C ILE A 175 -7.00 3.81 3.83
N LEU A 176 -7.77 4.79 4.29
CA LEU A 176 -7.88 5.16 5.69
C LEU A 176 -9.32 5.02 6.16
N PHE A 177 -9.59 4.01 6.98
CA PHE A 177 -10.87 3.83 7.64
C PHE A 177 -11.02 4.72 8.87
N ASN A 178 -12.25 4.84 9.38
CA ASN A 178 -12.53 5.60 10.58
C ASN A 178 -11.66 5.16 11.76
N THR A 179 -11.17 6.12 12.54
CA THR A 179 -10.21 5.88 13.61
C THR A 179 -10.46 6.77 14.84
N SER A 180 -9.65 6.64 15.90
CA SER A 180 -9.73 7.51 17.07
C SER A 180 -9.20 8.92 16.78
N ALA A 181 -9.61 9.91 17.56
CA ALA A 181 -9.13 11.27 17.42
C ALA A 181 -7.59 11.37 17.46
N LYS A 182 -6.95 10.62 18.37
CA LYS A 182 -5.48 10.58 18.50
C LYS A 182 -4.79 10.06 17.24
N GLU A 183 -5.31 9.01 16.64
CA GLU A 183 -4.76 8.46 15.38
C GLU A 183 -5.04 9.42 14.21
N LEU A 184 -6.23 10.07 14.19
CA LEU A 184 -6.59 11.04 13.17
C LEU A 184 -5.70 12.28 13.21
N ASP A 185 -5.28 12.73 14.40
CA ASP A 185 -4.31 13.82 14.54
C ASP A 185 -2.97 13.47 13.87
N LEU A 186 -2.47 12.25 14.06
CA LEU A 186 -1.24 11.78 13.40
C LEU A 186 -1.42 11.66 11.88
N ILE A 187 -2.55 11.14 11.42
CA ILE A 187 -2.87 11.05 9.99
C ILE A 187 -2.92 12.44 9.38
N SER A 188 -3.57 13.39 10.07
CA SER A 188 -3.65 14.78 9.62
C SER A 188 -2.28 15.46 9.52
N GLN A 189 -1.35 15.16 10.43
CA GLN A 189 0.01 15.70 10.37
C GLN A 189 0.78 15.24 9.13
N ASP A 190 0.57 13.98 8.70
CA ASP A 190 1.30 13.41 7.58
C ASP A 190 0.59 13.63 6.22
N PHE A 191 -0.75 13.64 6.20
CA PHE A 191 -1.54 13.54 4.96
C PHE A 191 -2.50 14.72 4.71
N ASN A 192 -2.36 15.81 5.48
CA ASN A 192 -3.14 17.02 5.23
C ASN A 192 -2.55 17.82 4.06
N TYR A 193 -3.30 17.90 2.97
CA TYR A 193 -3.03 18.75 1.82
C TYR A 193 -4.10 19.85 1.65
N LEU A 194 -4.94 20.06 2.67
CA LEU A 194 -5.92 21.15 2.72
C LEU A 194 -5.33 22.35 3.45
N LYS A 195 -6.04 23.48 3.44
CA LYS A 195 -5.59 24.74 4.06
C LYS A 195 -5.35 24.64 5.58
N SER A 196 -6.03 23.71 6.25
CA SER A 196 -5.88 23.51 7.68
C SER A 196 -6.11 22.06 8.10
N SER A 197 -5.51 21.68 9.23
CA SER A 197 -5.76 20.39 9.87
C SER A 197 -7.24 20.19 10.21
N LYS A 198 -7.96 21.27 10.58
CA LYS A 198 -9.40 21.23 10.85
C LYS A 198 -10.20 20.87 9.59
N ALA A 199 -9.85 21.45 8.44
CA ALA A 199 -10.48 21.15 7.16
C ALA A 199 -10.31 19.66 6.81
N PHE A 200 -9.09 19.13 6.95
CA PHE A 200 -8.81 17.72 6.73
C PHE A 200 -9.59 16.80 7.69
N VAL A 201 -9.61 17.11 8.99
CA VAL A 201 -10.35 16.33 9.98
C VAL A 201 -11.85 16.32 9.69
N ASN A 202 -12.42 17.46 9.26
CA ASN A 202 -13.83 17.55 8.87
C ASN A 202 -14.11 16.69 7.64
N MET A 203 -13.29 16.80 6.59
CA MET A 203 -13.40 15.95 5.39
C MET A 203 -13.31 14.48 5.75
N PHE A 204 -12.28 14.09 6.52
CA PHE A 204 -12.08 12.70 6.93
C PHE A 204 -13.31 12.12 7.65
N ARG A 205 -13.88 12.88 8.59
CA ARG A 205 -15.07 12.45 9.35
C ARG A 205 -16.33 12.37 8.49
N ASP A 206 -16.50 13.31 7.58
CA ASP A 206 -17.62 13.32 6.64
C ASP A 206 -17.58 12.07 5.74
N ILE A 207 -16.42 11.75 5.19
CA ILE A 207 -16.23 10.59 4.31
C ILE A 207 -16.29 9.25 5.05
N THR A 208 -15.70 9.16 6.26
CA THR A 208 -15.55 7.86 6.97
C THR A 208 -16.58 7.66 8.09
N GLY A 209 -17.54 8.58 8.24
CA GLY A 209 -18.45 8.59 9.39
C GLY A 209 -19.78 7.87 9.22
N ASN A 210 -20.21 7.57 7.99
CA ASN A 210 -21.54 7.03 7.74
C ASN A 210 -21.62 5.54 8.07
N THR A 211 -20.64 4.75 7.65
CA THR A 211 -20.56 3.33 7.95
C THR A 211 -19.16 2.93 8.44
N PRO A 212 -19.02 1.82 9.19
CA PRO A 212 -17.71 1.31 9.62
C PRO A 212 -16.80 0.89 8.45
N ARG A 213 -17.34 0.77 7.25
CA ARG A 213 -16.64 0.32 6.04
C ARG A 213 -16.25 1.46 5.11
N ASP A 214 -16.72 2.69 5.40
CA ASP A 214 -16.33 3.85 4.62
C ASP A 214 -14.87 4.21 4.90
N PHE A 215 -14.17 4.65 3.87
CA PHE A 215 -12.76 5.00 3.94
C PHE A 215 -12.45 6.20 3.05
N LEU A 216 -11.40 6.89 3.41
CA LEU A 216 -10.76 7.92 2.60
C LEU A 216 -9.58 7.30 1.85
N VAL A 217 -9.52 7.49 0.54
CA VAL A 217 -8.35 7.18 -0.28
C VAL A 217 -7.50 8.44 -0.43
N VAL A 218 -6.20 8.31 -0.23
CA VAL A 218 -5.21 9.36 -0.52
C VAL A 218 -4.26 8.82 -1.58
N ASN A 219 -4.19 9.48 -2.74
CA ASN A 219 -3.28 9.11 -3.83
C ASN A 219 -2.23 10.20 -4.03
N PHE A 220 -1.02 9.98 -3.54
CA PHE A 220 0.06 10.97 -3.59
C PHE A 220 0.69 11.14 -4.99
N THR A 221 0.37 10.24 -5.92
CA THR A 221 0.93 10.27 -7.30
C THR A 221 0.04 11.01 -8.28
N ASN A 222 -1.21 11.30 -7.91
CA ASN A 222 -2.17 11.99 -8.78
C ASN A 222 -2.80 13.21 -8.09
N ASN A 223 -2.29 14.40 -8.40
CA ASN A 223 -2.78 15.65 -7.82
C ASN A 223 -4.25 15.96 -8.18
N ASN A 224 -4.77 15.45 -9.31
CA ASN A 224 -6.15 15.68 -9.72
C ASN A 224 -7.14 14.80 -8.96
N SER A 225 -6.68 13.68 -8.41
CA SER A 225 -7.47 12.72 -7.62
C SER A 225 -6.73 12.39 -6.33
N LEU A 226 -6.21 13.43 -5.65
CA LEU A 226 -5.47 13.26 -4.39
C LEU A 226 -6.33 12.60 -3.31
N PHE A 227 -7.60 12.99 -3.21
CA PHE A 227 -8.56 12.42 -2.27
C PHE A 227 -9.75 11.82 -3.01
N MET A 228 -10.10 10.57 -2.65
CA MET A 228 -11.28 9.86 -3.15
C MET A 228 -12.03 9.24 -1.98
N ASP A 229 -13.32 9.06 -2.15
CA ASP A 229 -14.19 8.38 -1.18
C ASP A 229 -14.14 6.84 -1.32
N SER A 230 -15.03 6.14 -0.62
CA SER A 230 -15.11 4.67 -0.63
C SER A 230 -15.64 4.07 -1.95
N GLU A 231 -16.21 4.87 -2.82
CA GLU A 231 -16.57 4.49 -4.19
C GLU A 231 -15.46 4.82 -5.20
N PHE A 232 -14.32 5.31 -4.72
CA PHE A 232 -13.18 5.78 -5.52
C PHE A 232 -13.51 7.00 -6.40
N GLU A 233 -14.52 7.77 -6.01
CA GLU A 233 -14.88 9.04 -6.66
C GLU A 233 -14.07 10.19 -6.07
N THR A 234 -13.59 11.09 -6.94
CA THR A 234 -12.77 12.23 -6.52
C THR A 234 -13.56 13.21 -5.65
N ILE A 235 -13.02 13.58 -4.50
CA ILE A 235 -13.64 14.49 -3.55
C ILE A 235 -13.38 15.94 -3.95
N ASP A 236 -14.45 16.77 -4.05
CA ASP A 236 -14.31 18.23 -4.13
C ASP A 236 -13.89 18.78 -2.76
N THR A 237 -12.61 19.05 -2.60
CA THR A 237 -12.03 19.54 -1.35
C THR A 237 -12.37 20.99 -1.03
N LYS A 238 -12.84 21.79 -2.02
CA LYS A 238 -13.18 23.22 -1.84
C LYS A 238 -14.26 23.43 -0.79
N LYS A 239 -15.19 22.47 -0.66
CA LYS A 239 -16.25 22.53 0.37
C LYS A 239 -15.73 22.50 1.81
N TYR A 240 -14.50 22.03 2.03
CA TYR A 240 -13.87 21.95 3.37
C TYR A 240 -12.89 23.09 3.65
N ASP A 241 -12.51 23.84 2.63
CA ASP A 241 -11.52 24.92 2.72
C ASP A 241 -12.11 26.29 3.14
N SER A 242 -13.42 26.28 3.50
CA SER A 242 -14.15 27.48 3.96
C SER A 242 -13.90 27.78 5.44
#